data_3b04eb298efca13981d064a792cc844a
#
_entry.id   3b04eb298efca13981d064a792cc844a
#
_cell.length_a   1.000
_cell.length_b   1.000
_cell.length_c   1.000
_cell.angle_alpha   90.00
_cell.angle_beta   90.00
_cell.angle_gamma   90.00
#
_symmetry.space_group_name_H-M   'P 1'
#
loop_
_entity.id
_entity.type
_entity.pdbx_description
1 polymer ?
#
loop_
_entity_poly.entity_id
_entity_poly.type
_entity_poly.pdbx_seq_one_letter_code
_entity_poly.pdbx_strand_id
1 'polypeptide(L)'
;MSDRPGVDPITLEVVKNALASTADEMALVIMRSAYSPVVRDTMDYSTALCDRNGRVVAQGLTLAVQLGTFPTLMRYVLEEYSVSAKPGDVYIANDPYGCGGQHLPDIYVIKPIFVAGELEGYAATMAHHSDVGGIAPGSIAVHATEIYQEGLRIPLSKLVDGGVENETLFRLLASNTRQPVHVLGDLRAQLAACRVGERGLTTLLERYGPDAHLYLDELQRVAERMMRAELALLPDGVHAFTDYIDGVGDDPEPIPISVRVEISGDEVLIDFEGTSPQVEASVNCPVGMVYAACYCAIRGIVRGEIPNCEGYMVPIRIDAPAGTVVNPVLPAACGARGVIGYRVYDAIMGALAPLVPDRVLAAGEGGPTLIAWGGYQRGYDDERIPFGTTEVLVGT
;
A
#
# COMPACT_ATOMS: atom_id res chain seq x y z
N MET A 1 7.98 -1.80 27.16
CA MET A 1 9.35 -2.33 27.28
C MET A 1 9.33 -3.83 27.04
N SER A 2 10.39 -4.40 26.49
CA SER A 2 10.49 -5.86 26.30
C SER A 2 10.69 -6.57 27.64
N ASP A 3 9.92 -7.63 27.86
CA ASP A 3 10.08 -8.51 29.02
C ASP A 3 10.71 -9.86 28.61
N ARG A 4 11.16 -9.99 27.35
CA ARG A 4 11.71 -11.22 26.80
C ARG A 4 13.15 -11.42 27.30
N PRO A 5 13.49 -12.58 27.90
CA PRO A 5 14.87 -12.90 28.26
C PRO A 5 15.78 -12.83 27.04
N GLY A 6 16.91 -12.15 27.14
CA GLY A 6 17.88 -11.99 26.06
C GLY A 6 17.66 -10.77 25.16
N VAL A 7 16.61 -9.98 25.37
CA VAL A 7 16.37 -8.72 24.63
C VAL A 7 16.69 -7.54 25.53
N ASP A 8 17.74 -6.79 25.16
CA ASP A 8 18.05 -5.53 25.81
C ASP A 8 17.12 -4.42 25.27
N PRO A 9 16.33 -3.72 26.12
CA PRO A 9 15.40 -2.69 25.69
C PRO A 9 16.05 -1.51 24.97
N ILE A 10 17.27 -1.15 25.33
CA ILE A 10 18.01 -0.04 24.68
C ILE A 10 18.40 -0.45 23.25
N THR A 11 18.90 -1.68 23.10
CA THR A 11 19.24 -2.23 21.79
C THR A 11 17.99 -2.36 20.90
N LEU A 12 16.83 -2.76 21.47
CA LEU A 12 15.57 -2.81 20.74
C LEU A 12 15.17 -1.44 20.17
N GLU A 13 15.31 -0.37 20.97
CA GLU A 13 15.06 1.00 20.50
C GLU A 13 16.05 1.43 19.39
N VAL A 14 17.32 1.06 19.51
CA VAL A 14 18.31 1.34 18.47
C VAL A 14 17.98 0.60 17.18
N VAL A 15 17.59 -0.68 17.24
CA VAL A 15 17.16 -1.49 16.09
C VAL A 15 15.93 -0.89 15.44
N LYS A 16 14.88 -0.57 16.22
CA LYS A 16 13.65 0.08 15.74
C LYS A 16 13.95 1.36 14.96
N ASN A 17 14.76 2.24 15.55
CA ASN A 17 15.08 3.53 14.93
C ASN A 17 15.97 3.37 13.70
N ALA A 18 16.88 2.40 13.67
CA ALA A 18 17.72 2.11 12.51
C ALA A 18 16.86 1.60 11.33
N LEU A 19 15.88 0.73 11.58
CA LEU A 19 14.95 0.25 10.57
C LEU A 19 14.07 1.38 10.03
N ALA A 20 13.50 2.20 10.90
CA ALA A 20 12.69 3.35 10.51
C ALA A 20 13.50 4.34 9.67
N SER A 21 14.70 4.69 10.12
CA SER A 21 15.60 5.58 9.36
C SER A 21 15.99 5.01 7.99
N THR A 22 16.16 3.69 7.88
CA THR A 22 16.43 3.05 6.58
C THR A 22 15.21 3.14 5.65
N ALA A 23 14.00 2.90 6.16
CA ALA A 23 12.78 3.04 5.37
C ALA A 23 12.56 4.50 4.91
N ASP A 24 12.86 5.49 5.76
CA ASP A 24 12.82 6.90 5.40
C ASP A 24 13.90 7.28 4.38
N GLU A 25 15.10 6.70 4.47
CA GLU A 25 16.15 6.91 3.48
C GLU A 25 15.75 6.34 2.11
N MET A 26 15.09 5.17 2.08
CA MET A 26 14.47 4.62 0.86
C MET A 26 13.48 5.61 0.24
N ALA A 27 12.61 6.20 1.06
CA ALA A 27 11.63 7.20 0.64
C ALA A 27 12.31 8.45 0.04
N LEU A 28 13.34 8.97 0.71
CA LEU A 28 14.12 10.11 0.21
C LEU A 28 14.82 9.83 -1.12
N VAL A 29 15.28 8.60 -1.34
CA VAL A 29 15.90 8.22 -2.62
C VAL A 29 14.86 8.25 -3.74
N ILE A 30 13.65 7.74 -3.53
CA ILE A 30 12.56 7.84 -4.52
C ILE A 30 12.29 9.31 -4.83
N MET A 31 12.01 10.13 -3.82
CA MET A 31 11.70 11.55 -4.00
C MET A 31 12.75 12.29 -4.82
N ARG A 32 14.04 12.04 -4.56
CA ARG A 32 15.16 12.75 -5.19
C ARG A 32 15.50 12.25 -6.59
N SER A 33 15.14 11.02 -6.95
CA SER A 33 15.51 10.39 -8.21
C SER A 33 14.32 10.12 -9.14
N ALA A 34 13.08 10.32 -8.68
CA ALA A 34 11.89 10.17 -9.50
C ALA A 34 11.78 11.23 -10.60
N TYR A 35 11.17 10.84 -11.69
CA TYR A 35 10.99 11.65 -12.90
C TYR A 35 9.61 12.31 -12.96
N SER A 36 8.57 11.59 -12.52
CA SER A 36 7.21 12.12 -12.56
C SER A 36 6.93 13.10 -11.41
N PRO A 37 6.11 14.14 -11.64
CA PRO A 37 5.65 15.02 -10.57
C PRO A 37 4.85 14.29 -9.49
N VAL A 38 4.05 13.29 -9.87
CA VAL A 38 3.23 12.48 -8.93
C VAL A 38 4.13 11.82 -7.87
N VAL A 39 5.23 11.19 -8.28
CA VAL A 39 6.15 10.56 -7.35
C VAL A 39 7.02 11.58 -6.64
N ARG A 40 7.59 12.55 -7.39
CA ARG A 40 8.59 13.49 -6.84
C ARG A 40 7.98 14.58 -5.96
N ASP A 41 6.86 15.18 -6.40
CA ASP A 41 6.34 16.41 -5.81
C ASP A 41 5.15 16.13 -4.88
N THR A 42 4.23 15.22 -5.23
CA THR A 42 3.14 14.78 -4.36
C THR A 42 3.52 13.63 -3.43
N MET A 43 4.71 13.03 -3.63
CA MET A 43 5.24 11.92 -2.83
C MET A 43 4.29 10.71 -2.78
N ASP A 44 3.61 10.42 -3.91
CA ASP A 44 2.67 9.29 -3.99
C ASP A 44 3.43 7.96 -4.15
N TYR A 45 4.06 7.56 -3.08
CA TYR A 45 4.80 6.31 -2.95
C TYR A 45 4.90 5.88 -1.48
N SER A 46 5.29 4.63 -1.26
CA SER A 46 5.57 4.07 0.06
C SER A 46 6.76 3.13 0.03
N THR A 47 7.40 2.97 1.18
CA THR A 47 8.57 2.13 1.38
C THR A 47 8.39 1.26 2.61
N ALA A 48 8.90 0.04 2.56
CA ALA A 48 8.87 -0.88 3.69
C ALA A 48 10.12 -1.77 3.72
N LEU A 49 10.48 -2.18 4.92
CA LEU A 49 11.38 -3.29 5.18
C LEU A 49 10.58 -4.45 5.78
N CYS A 50 10.86 -5.65 5.30
CA CYS A 50 10.24 -6.86 5.83
C CYS A 50 11.31 -7.82 6.33
N ASP A 51 10.97 -8.61 7.34
CA ASP A 51 11.80 -9.71 7.80
C ASP A 51 11.81 -10.89 6.82
N ARG A 52 12.56 -11.94 7.12
CA ARG A 52 12.63 -13.16 6.30
C ARG A 52 11.31 -13.90 6.13
N ASN A 53 10.35 -13.66 7.02
CA ASN A 53 9.00 -14.22 6.96
C ASN A 53 8.02 -13.29 6.22
N GLY A 54 8.51 -12.20 5.63
CA GLY A 54 7.70 -11.22 4.89
C GLY A 54 6.91 -10.25 5.77
N ARG A 55 7.05 -10.31 7.11
CA ARG A 55 6.36 -9.38 8.01
C ARG A 55 7.02 -7.99 7.94
N VAL A 56 6.21 -6.98 7.80
CA VAL A 56 6.68 -5.59 7.78
C VAL A 56 7.27 -5.21 9.13
N VAL A 57 8.56 -4.85 9.17
CA VAL A 57 9.29 -4.44 10.39
C VAL A 57 9.49 -2.93 10.50
N ALA A 58 9.43 -2.21 9.37
CA ALA A 58 9.41 -0.76 9.33
C ALA A 58 8.76 -0.27 8.04
N GLN A 59 8.15 0.91 8.11
CA GLN A 59 7.57 1.64 6.98
C GLN A 59 8.09 3.06 7.02
N GLY A 60 8.35 3.65 5.84
CA GLY A 60 8.73 5.05 5.73
C GLY A 60 7.55 5.98 6.04
N LEU A 61 7.87 7.21 6.44
CA LEU A 61 6.88 8.28 6.66
C LEU A 61 6.38 8.81 5.31
N THR A 62 5.45 8.09 4.71
CA THR A 62 4.86 8.33 3.39
C THR A 62 3.34 8.20 3.45
N LEU A 63 2.66 8.07 2.30
CA LEU A 63 1.20 7.99 2.26
C LEU A 63 0.66 6.75 2.98
N ALA A 64 -0.14 6.97 4.02
CA ALA A 64 -0.66 5.89 4.85
C ALA A 64 -1.63 4.96 4.10
N VAL A 65 -2.33 5.44 3.09
CA VAL A 65 -3.29 4.67 2.27
C VAL A 65 -2.65 3.49 1.53
N GLN A 66 -1.34 3.49 1.37
CA GLN A 66 -0.60 2.44 0.67
C GLN A 66 0.01 1.40 1.63
N LEU A 67 0.21 1.74 2.89
CA LEU A 67 0.98 0.94 3.85
C LEU A 67 0.31 -0.39 4.21
N GLY A 68 -1.02 -0.44 4.23
CA GLY A 68 -1.77 -1.67 4.53
C GLY A 68 -1.68 -2.75 3.45
N THR A 69 -1.12 -2.46 2.27
CA THR A 69 -1.03 -3.43 1.17
C THR A 69 0.20 -4.33 1.24
N PHE A 70 1.29 -3.88 1.86
CA PHE A 70 2.52 -4.68 1.92
C PHE A 70 2.33 -6.06 2.57
N PRO A 71 1.62 -6.21 3.70
CA PRO A 71 1.36 -7.53 4.26
C PRO A 71 0.64 -8.49 3.30
N THR A 72 -0.34 -7.96 2.53
CA THR A 72 -1.07 -8.76 1.55
C THR A 72 -0.17 -9.16 0.38
N LEU A 73 0.58 -8.22 -0.19
CA LEU A 73 1.52 -8.47 -1.28
C LEU A 73 2.61 -9.49 -0.89
N MET A 74 3.17 -9.34 0.33
CA MET A 74 4.23 -10.23 0.80
C MET A 74 3.78 -11.68 0.95
N ARG A 75 2.51 -11.96 1.23
CA ARG A 75 1.99 -13.34 1.19
C ARG A 75 2.14 -13.96 -0.18
N TYR A 76 1.75 -13.26 -1.25
CA TYR A 76 1.92 -13.74 -2.63
C TYR A 76 3.40 -13.92 -3.00
N VAL A 77 4.27 -12.99 -2.57
CA VAL A 77 5.72 -13.11 -2.80
C VAL A 77 6.28 -14.36 -2.13
N LEU A 78 5.88 -14.65 -0.90
CA LEU A 78 6.33 -15.84 -0.17
C LEU A 78 5.78 -17.12 -0.78
N GLU A 79 4.51 -17.15 -1.17
CA GLU A 79 3.88 -18.32 -1.80
C GLU A 79 4.55 -18.68 -3.12
N GLU A 80 4.90 -17.68 -3.94
CA GLU A 80 5.43 -17.92 -5.28
C GLU A 80 6.96 -18.06 -5.31
N TYR A 81 7.69 -17.26 -4.51
CA TYR A 81 9.14 -17.13 -4.66
C TYR A 81 9.97 -17.51 -3.44
N SER A 82 9.40 -17.82 -2.27
CA SER A 82 10.20 -18.09 -1.07
C SER A 82 11.25 -19.20 -1.25
N VAL A 83 10.96 -20.20 -2.07
CA VAL A 83 11.87 -21.34 -2.34
C VAL A 83 12.82 -21.07 -3.53
N SER A 84 12.39 -20.24 -4.49
CA SER A 84 13.10 -20.01 -5.75
C SER A 84 13.85 -18.68 -5.81
N ALA A 85 13.70 -17.84 -4.79
CA ALA A 85 14.41 -16.57 -4.68
C ALA A 85 15.92 -16.78 -4.64
N LYS A 86 16.66 -15.92 -5.31
CA LYS A 86 18.14 -15.95 -5.33
C LYS A 86 18.72 -14.54 -5.25
N PRO A 87 20.00 -14.42 -4.81
CA PRO A 87 20.67 -13.12 -4.76
C PRO A 87 20.59 -12.39 -6.10
N GLY A 88 20.22 -11.11 -6.06
CA GLY A 88 20.09 -10.26 -7.24
C GLY A 88 18.72 -10.26 -7.89
N ASP A 89 17.76 -11.08 -7.42
CA ASP A 89 16.36 -11.00 -7.86
C ASP A 89 15.71 -9.68 -7.44
N VAL A 90 14.77 -9.20 -8.26
CA VAL A 90 13.82 -8.14 -7.89
C VAL A 90 12.48 -8.48 -8.56
N TYR A 91 11.41 -8.39 -7.80
CA TYR A 91 10.06 -8.64 -8.28
C TYR A 91 9.32 -7.35 -8.57
N ILE A 92 8.32 -7.43 -9.46
CA ILE A 92 7.41 -6.34 -9.82
C ILE A 92 5.98 -6.88 -9.84
N ALA A 93 5.02 -6.07 -9.44
CA ALA A 93 3.60 -6.38 -9.52
C ALA A 93 2.75 -5.11 -9.47
N ASN A 94 1.53 -5.16 -10.02
CA ASN A 94 0.50 -4.15 -9.78
C ASN A 94 -0.92 -4.73 -9.79
N ASP A 95 -1.08 -6.05 -9.95
CA ASP A 95 -2.37 -6.70 -10.10
C ASP A 95 -3.19 -6.69 -8.77
N PRO A 96 -4.34 -5.99 -8.69
CA PRO A 96 -5.15 -5.97 -7.49
C PRO A 96 -5.71 -7.34 -7.11
N TYR A 97 -5.97 -8.20 -8.09
CA TYR A 97 -6.63 -9.48 -7.90
C TYR A 97 -5.67 -10.66 -7.76
N GLY A 98 -4.51 -10.57 -8.40
CA GLY A 98 -3.54 -11.66 -8.43
C GLY A 98 -2.39 -11.52 -7.45
N CYS A 99 -2.18 -10.34 -6.86
CA CYS A 99 -1.08 -10.14 -5.91
C CYS A 99 -1.36 -9.08 -4.82
N GLY A 100 -2.62 -8.66 -4.65
CA GLY A 100 -3.01 -7.75 -3.58
C GLY A 100 -2.65 -6.28 -3.82
N GLY A 101 -2.47 -5.87 -5.08
CA GLY A 101 -2.32 -4.47 -5.47
C GLY A 101 -3.57 -3.64 -5.18
N GLN A 102 -3.47 -2.32 -5.37
CA GLN A 102 -4.61 -1.43 -5.16
C GLN A 102 -5.29 -1.03 -6.47
N HIS A 103 -4.55 -0.54 -7.45
CA HIS A 103 -4.94 -0.30 -8.84
C HIS A 103 -3.71 -0.33 -9.73
N LEU A 104 -3.90 -0.36 -11.05
CA LEU A 104 -2.79 -0.61 -11.95
C LEU A 104 -1.67 0.44 -11.93
N PRO A 105 -1.90 1.75 -11.71
CA PRO A 105 -0.82 2.72 -11.56
C PRO A 105 0.10 2.47 -10.35
N ASP A 106 -0.35 1.78 -9.31
CA ASP A 106 0.45 1.46 -8.13
C ASP A 106 1.36 0.26 -8.42
N ILE A 107 2.59 0.55 -8.87
CA ILE A 107 3.58 -0.49 -9.15
C ILE A 107 4.42 -0.78 -7.92
N TYR A 108 4.43 -2.05 -7.52
CA TYR A 108 5.25 -2.57 -6.43
C TYR A 108 6.57 -3.10 -6.98
N VAL A 109 7.66 -2.80 -6.27
CA VAL A 109 8.99 -3.38 -6.50
C VAL A 109 9.50 -3.98 -5.20
N ILE A 110 9.82 -5.27 -5.22
CA ILE A 110 10.22 -6.03 -4.04
C ILE A 110 11.56 -6.69 -4.30
N LYS A 111 12.53 -6.44 -3.43
CA LYS A 111 13.87 -7.02 -3.50
C LYS A 111 14.11 -7.95 -2.31
N PRO A 112 14.29 -9.26 -2.53
CA PRO A 112 14.76 -10.16 -1.50
C PRO A 112 16.21 -9.80 -1.10
N ILE A 113 16.50 -9.87 0.19
CA ILE A 113 17.78 -9.52 0.78
C ILE A 113 18.46 -10.78 1.30
N PHE A 114 19.65 -11.04 0.79
CA PHE A 114 20.45 -12.19 1.16
C PHE A 114 21.70 -11.76 1.95
N VAL A 115 21.96 -12.46 3.04
CA VAL A 115 23.19 -12.28 3.85
C VAL A 115 23.87 -13.64 3.98
N ALA A 116 25.14 -13.74 3.61
CA ALA A 116 25.89 -15.00 3.59
C ALA A 116 25.21 -16.14 2.79
N GLY A 117 24.40 -15.81 1.80
CA GLY A 117 23.69 -16.77 0.95
C GLY A 117 22.30 -17.18 1.43
N GLU A 118 21.90 -16.77 2.62
CA GLU A 118 20.57 -17.03 3.20
C GLU A 118 19.63 -15.85 3.00
N LEU A 119 18.35 -16.14 2.76
CA LEU A 119 17.29 -15.12 2.63
C LEU A 119 16.93 -14.59 4.01
N GLU A 120 17.16 -13.31 4.24
CA GLU A 120 17.04 -12.71 5.57
C GLU A 120 16.00 -11.60 5.68
N GLY A 121 15.46 -11.13 4.56
CA GLY A 121 14.42 -10.13 4.54
C GLY A 121 14.12 -9.60 3.15
N TYR A 122 13.33 -8.52 3.10
CA TYR A 122 12.93 -7.86 1.86
C TYR A 122 12.92 -6.35 2.02
N ALA A 123 13.29 -5.64 0.95
CA ALA A 123 13.00 -4.23 0.76
C ALA A 123 11.87 -4.10 -0.25
N ALA A 124 10.83 -3.38 0.10
CA ALA A 124 9.66 -3.18 -0.75
C ALA A 124 9.36 -1.70 -0.95
N THR A 125 8.94 -1.35 -2.16
CA THR A 125 8.47 -0.02 -2.50
C THR A 125 7.19 -0.13 -3.31
N MET A 126 6.32 0.86 -3.20
CA MET A 126 5.22 1.10 -4.09
C MET A 126 5.27 2.55 -4.56
N ALA A 127 4.98 2.81 -5.82
CA ALA A 127 4.86 4.16 -6.35
C ALA A 127 3.69 4.23 -7.34
N HIS A 128 2.93 5.33 -7.27
CA HIS A 128 1.89 5.64 -8.22
C HIS A 128 2.51 6.17 -9.51
N HIS A 129 2.54 5.35 -10.55
CA HIS A 129 3.07 5.75 -11.85
C HIS A 129 2.08 6.64 -12.60
N SER A 130 2.61 7.62 -13.31
CA SER A 130 1.80 8.64 -14.00
C SER A 130 0.90 8.11 -15.11
N ASP A 131 1.23 6.95 -15.69
CA ASP A 131 0.43 6.31 -16.74
C ASP A 131 0.92 4.87 -16.97
N VAL A 132 0.01 3.92 -16.99
CA VAL A 132 0.28 2.50 -17.33
C VAL A 132 -0.58 2.04 -18.52
N GLY A 133 -1.08 2.98 -19.34
CA GLY A 133 -1.91 2.71 -20.51
C GLY A 133 -3.41 2.81 -20.24
N GLY A 134 -4.18 1.96 -20.88
CA GLY A 134 -5.64 1.97 -20.76
C GLY A 134 -6.34 3.02 -21.63
N ILE A 135 -7.66 3.13 -21.46
CA ILE A 135 -8.52 3.97 -22.31
C ILE A 135 -8.44 5.47 -21.99
N ALA A 136 -7.92 5.84 -20.81
CA ALA A 136 -7.78 7.23 -20.39
C ALA A 136 -6.33 7.57 -20.02
N PRO A 137 -5.86 8.81 -20.28
CA PRO A 137 -4.60 9.31 -19.78
C PRO A 137 -4.57 9.26 -18.24
N GLY A 138 -3.39 8.94 -17.67
CA GLY A 138 -3.24 8.72 -16.22
C GLY A 138 -3.78 7.40 -15.74
N SER A 139 -4.33 6.56 -16.63
CA SER A 139 -4.85 5.21 -16.32
C SER A 139 -5.96 5.20 -15.25
N ILE A 140 -6.68 6.33 -15.10
CA ILE A 140 -7.83 6.46 -14.21
C ILE A 140 -9.05 6.78 -15.07
N ALA A 141 -9.67 5.72 -15.60
CA ALA A 141 -10.83 5.81 -16.46
C ALA A 141 -12.10 5.58 -15.63
N VAL A 142 -12.74 6.65 -15.14
CA VAL A 142 -13.94 6.56 -14.27
C VAL A 142 -15.05 5.71 -14.88
N HIS A 143 -15.16 5.73 -16.21
CA HIS A 143 -16.17 4.97 -16.97
C HIS A 143 -15.72 3.55 -17.37
N ALA A 144 -14.54 3.09 -16.94
CA ALA A 144 -14.13 1.72 -17.16
C ALA A 144 -15.04 0.77 -16.36
N THR A 145 -15.50 -0.29 -17.01
CA THR A 145 -16.36 -1.33 -16.42
C THR A 145 -15.58 -2.57 -16.04
N GLU A 146 -14.41 -2.74 -16.66
CA GLU A 146 -13.50 -3.86 -16.43
C GLU A 146 -12.06 -3.38 -16.30
N ILE A 147 -11.28 -4.05 -15.47
CA ILE A 147 -9.85 -3.74 -15.24
C ILE A 147 -9.01 -3.78 -16.52
N TYR A 148 -9.41 -4.57 -17.52
CA TYR A 148 -8.73 -4.67 -18.81
C TYR A 148 -8.70 -3.35 -19.60
N GLN A 149 -9.59 -2.41 -19.27
CA GLN A 149 -9.66 -1.08 -19.88
C GLN A 149 -8.74 -0.08 -19.18
N GLU A 150 -8.22 -0.40 -18.00
CA GLU A 150 -7.51 0.55 -17.12
C GLU A 150 -6.00 0.61 -17.38
N GLY A 151 -5.42 -0.38 -18.05
CA GLY A 151 -4.01 -0.38 -18.40
C GLY A 151 -3.32 -1.73 -18.32
N LEU A 152 -1.99 -1.69 -18.27
CA LEU A 152 -1.16 -2.88 -18.20
C LEU A 152 -1.23 -3.51 -16.82
N ARG A 153 -1.81 -4.69 -16.72
CA ARG A 153 -1.84 -5.51 -15.51
C ARG A 153 -0.61 -6.42 -15.46
N ILE A 154 0.22 -6.22 -14.44
CA ILE A 154 1.47 -6.94 -14.24
C ILE A 154 1.28 -7.93 -13.09
N PRO A 155 1.21 -9.24 -13.37
CA PRO A 155 1.23 -10.26 -12.31
C PRO A 155 2.57 -10.22 -11.59
N LEU A 156 2.65 -10.84 -10.41
CA LEU A 156 3.91 -10.97 -9.70
C LEU A 156 4.95 -11.65 -10.60
N SER A 157 6.00 -10.94 -10.94
CA SER A 157 6.97 -11.34 -11.96
C SER A 157 8.38 -10.88 -11.60
N LYS A 158 9.41 -11.51 -12.16
CA LYS A 158 10.78 -11.05 -12.00
C LYS A 158 11.07 -9.86 -12.92
N LEU A 159 11.32 -8.70 -12.33
CA LEU A 159 11.84 -7.52 -13.02
C LEU A 159 13.35 -7.65 -13.27
N VAL A 160 14.05 -8.26 -12.30
CA VAL A 160 15.46 -8.59 -12.38
C VAL A 160 15.61 -10.05 -11.95
N ASP A 161 16.30 -10.87 -12.72
CA ASP A 161 16.57 -12.29 -12.43
C ASP A 161 18.07 -12.48 -12.19
N GLY A 162 18.46 -12.70 -10.93
CA GLY A 162 19.85 -12.89 -10.55
C GLY A 162 20.78 -11.74 -10.96
N GLY A 163 20.31 -10.50 -10.90
CA GLY A 163 21.07 -9.31 -11.29
C GLY A 163 20.94 -8.89 -12.75
N VAL A 164 20.22 -9.66 -13.58
CA VAL A 164 20.00 -9.35 -15.01
C VAL A 164 18.59 -8.77 -15.21
N GLU A 165 18.50 -7.55 -15.74
CA GLU A 165 17.21 -6.90 -16.04
C GLU A 165 16.41 -7.68 -17.09
N ASN A 166 15.10 -7.81 -16.88
CA ASN A 166 14.18 -8.40 -17.85
C ASN A 166 13.84 -7.36 -18.95
N GLU A 167 14.67 -7.27 -19.98
CA GLU A 167 14.50 -6.33 -21.08
C GLU A 167 13.11 -6.40 -21.74
N THR A 168 12.51 -7.58 -21.83
CA THR A 168 11.17 -7.73 -22.40
C THR A 168 10.14 -7.00 -21.59
N LEU A 169 10.20 -7.10 -20.25
CA LEU A 169 9.27 -6.42 -19.37
C LEU A 169 9.46 -4.89 -19.40
N PHE A 170 10.71 -4.40 -19.41
CA PHE A 170 10.99 -2.97 -19.58
C PHE A 170 10.45 -2.44 -20.92
N ARG A 171 10.58 -3.21 -22.00
CA ARG A 171 10.03 -2.84 -23.32
C ARG A 171 8.50 -2.87 -23.35
N LEU A 172 7.86 -3.83 -22.69
CA LEU A 172 6.41 -3.89 -22.54
C LEU A 172 5.90 -2.66 -21.77
N LEU A 173 6.52 -2.31 -20.64
CA LEU A 173 6.19 -1.10 -19.89
C LEU A 173 6.32 0.14 -20.76
N ALA A 174 7.46 0.32 -21.42
CA ALA A 174 7.69 1.48 -22.28
C ALA A 174 6.68 1.62 -23.42
N SER A 175 6.24 0.50 -24.03
CA SER A 175 5.33 0.52 -25.18
C SER A 175 3.86 0.66 -24.81
N ASN A 176 3.48 0.38 -23.57
CA ASN A 176 2.09 0.44 -23.12
C ASN A 176 1.73 1.71 -22.34
N THR A 177 2.70 2.56 -22.04
CA THR A 177 2.47 3.86 -21.37
C THR A 177 2.60 5.02 -22.35
N ARG A 178 1.87 6.12 -22.08
CA ARG A 178 2.02 7.40 -22.81
C ARG A 178 3.26 8.18 -22.38
N GLN A 179 3.86 7.82 -21.23
CA GLN A 179 4.98 8.52 -20.61
C GLN A 179 6.16 7.59 -20.27
N PRO A 180 6.76 6.92 -21.25
CA PRO A 180 7.79 5.91 -20.99
C PRO A 180 9.00 6.43 -20.20
N VAL A 181 9.39 7.69 -20.42
CA VAL A 181 10.52 8.31 -19.70
C VAL A 181 10.23 8.45 -18.20
N HIS A 182 9.03 8.90 -17.85
CA HIS A 182 8.61 9.03 -16.45
C HIS A 182 8.49 7.66 -15.79
N VAL A 183 7.72 6.76 -16.38
CA VAL A 183 7.45 5.43 -15.82
C VAL A 183 8.75 4.63 -15.60
N LEU A 184 9.64 4.60 -16.60
CA LEU A 184 10.92 3.90 -16.46
C LEU A 184 11.88 4.62 -15.49
N GLY A 185 11.83 5.95 -15.43
CA GLY A 185 12.60 6.74 -14.48
C GLY A 185 12.18 6.46 -13.03
N ASP A 186 10.88 6.47 -12.76
CA ASP A 186 10.32 6.18 -11.44
C ASP A 186 10.57 4.73 -11.02
N LEU A 187 10.45 3.78 -11.94
CA LEU A 187 10.80 2.38 -11.69
C LEU A 187 12.29 2.21 -11.30
N ARG A 188 13.19 2.96 -11.93
CA ARG A 188 14.62 2.98 -11.55
C ARG A 188 14.84 3.63 -10.19
N ALA A 189 14.04 4.64 -9.81
CA ALA A 189 14.06 5.23 -8.48
C ALA A 189 13.66 4.21 -7.40
N GLN A 190 12.60 3.42 -7.66
CA GLN A 190 12.19 2.32 -6.78
C GLN A 190 13.29 1.25 -6.63
N LEU A 191 13.92 0.85 -7.74
CA LEU A 191 15.06 -0.08 -7.71
C LEU A 191 16.24 0.46 -6.88
N ALA A 192 16.53 1.77 -6.98
CA ALA A 192 17.58 2.41 -6.20
C ALA A 192 17.22 2.43 -4.70
N ALA A 193 15.97 2.72 -4.36
CA ALA A 193 15.48 2.68 -2.99
C ALA A 193 15.57 1.28 -2.38
N CYS A 194 15.19 0.23 -3.12
CA CYS A 194 15.35 -1.15 -2.66
C CYS A 194 16.81 -1.52 -2.35
N ARG A 195 17.78 -0.98 -3.10
CA ARG A 195 19.21 -1.16 -2.80
C ARG A 195 19.62 -0.46 -1.50
N VAL A 196 19.01 0.68 -1.17
CA VAL A 196 19.21 1.34 0.12
C VAL A 196 18.68 0.49 1.26
N GLY A 197 17.46 -0.03 1.11
CA GLY A 197 16.85 -0.95 2.08
C GLY A 197 17.70 -2.21 2.29
N GLU A 198 18.21 -2.82 1.20
CA GLU A 198 19.13 -3.95 1.27
C GLU A 198 20.38 -3.63 2.10
N ARG A 199 21.07 -2.52 1.82
CA ARG A 199 22.26 -2.13 2.59
C ARG A 199 21.95 -1.89 4.07
N GLY A 200 20.86 -1.18 4.37
CA GLY A 200 20.48 -0.86 5.75
C GLY A 200 20.17 -2.11 6.56
N LEU A 201 19.32 -3.01 6.01
CA LEU A 201 18.98 -4.26 6.70
C LEU A 201 20.18 -5.20 6.81
N THR A 202 21.01 -5.33 5.77
CA THR A 202 22.24 -6.12 5.81
C THR A 202 23.19 -5.61 6.91
N THR A 203 23.42 -4.30 6.99
CA THR A 203 24.28 -3.70 8.03
C THR A 203 23.76 -4.01 9.44
N LEU A 204 22.44 -3.97 9.64
CA LEU A 204 21.82 -4.31 10.92
C LEU A 204 22.01 -5.78 11.25
N LEU A 205 21.75 -6.69 10.29
CA LEU A 205 21.89 -8.13 10.44
C LEU A 205 23.35 -8.53 10.73
N GLU A 206 24.32 -7.94 10.03
CA GLU A 206 25.75 -8.17 10.28
C GLU A 206 26.19 -7.68 11.65
N ARG A 207 25.67 -6.52 12.10
CA ARG A 207 26.01 -5.92 13.40
C ARG A 207 25.54 -6.76 14.58
N TYR A 208 24.34 -7.31 14.52
CA TYR A 208 23.74 -8.05 15.63
C TYR A 208 23.77 -9.57 15.44
N GLY A 209 24.19 -10.06 14.26
CA GLY A 209 24.27 -11.49 13.96
C GLY A 209 22.93 -12.22 14.17
N PRO A 210 22.95 -13.43 14.76
CA PRO A 210 21.71 -14.19 15.01
C PRO A 210 20.71 -13.49 15.91
N ASP A 211 21.15 -12.58 16.77
CA ASP A 211 20.28 -11.85 17.69
C ASP A 211 19.41 -10.82 16.97
N ALA A 212 19.78 -10.40 15.75
CA ALA A 212 18.97 -9.47 14.95
C ALA A 212 17.52 -9.96 14.81
N HIS A 213 17.31 -11.22 14.48
CA HIS A 213 15.96 -11.79 14.35
C HIS A 213 15.19 -11.81 15.66
N LEU A 214 15.88 -11.97 16.78
CA LEU A 214 15.27 -11.86 18.10
C LEU A 214 14.69 -10.46 18.33
N TYR A 215 15.42 -9.42 17.93
CA TYR A 215 14.96 -8.03 18.03
C TYR A 215 13.82 -7.73 17.02
N LEU A 216 13.88 -8.25 15.78
CA LEU A 216 12.78 -8.10 14.82
C LEU A 216 11.49 -8.74 15.31
N ASP A 217 11.57 -9.96 15.86
CA ASP A 217 10.43 -10.65 16.46
C ASP A 217 9.86 -9.90 17.67
N GLU A 218 10.73 -9.38 18.53
CA GLU A 218 10.29 -8.65 19.72
C GLU A 218 9.66 -7.31 19.37
N LEU A 219 10.13 -6.64 18.30
CA LEU A 219 9.51 -5.42 17.79
C LEU A 219 8.04 -5.65 17.40
N GLN A 220 7.75 -6.76 16.71
CA GLN A 220 6.38 -7.16 16.38
C GLN A 220 5.54 -7.36 17.63
N ARG A 221 6.06 -8.10 18.62
CA ARG A 221 5.35 -8.37 19.88
C ARG A 221 5.11 -7.12 20.72
N VAL A 222 6.08 -6.21 20.73
CA VAL A 222 5.93 -4.93 21.44
C VAL A 222 4.82 -4.11 20.81
N ALA A 223 4.80 -4.00 19.46
CA ALA A 223 3.77 -3.27 18.75
C ALA A 223 2.37 -3.86 18.96
N GLU A 224 2.24 -5.20 18.91
CA GLU A 224 0.99 -5.90 19.23
C GLU A 224 0.52 -5.61 20.67
N ARG A 225 1.40 -5.79 21.67
CA ARG A 225 1.04 -5.51 23.08
C ARG A 225 0.61 -4.07 23.29
N MET A 226 1.32 -3.12 22.66
CA MET A 226 0.97 -1.70 22.79
C MET A 226 -0.39 -1.42 22.17
N MET A 227 -0.70 -1.98 20.99
CA MET A 227 -2.00 -1.81 20.35
C MET A 227 -3.11 -2.45 21.20
N ARG A 228 -2.93 -3.67 21.69
CA ARG A 228 -3.88 -4.33 22.59
C ARG A 228 -4.12 -3.51 23.87
N ALA A 229 -3.07 -2.94 24.45
CA ALA A 229 -3.20 -2.09 25.65
C ALA A 229 -4.01 -0.81 25.36
N GLU A 230 -3.85 -0.20 24.19
CA GLU A 230 -4.65 0.97 23.78
C GLU A 230 -6.11 0.61 23.49
N LEU A 231 -6.36 -0.54 22.84
CA LEU A 231 -7.71 -1.02 22.56
C LEU A 231 -8.46 -1.36 23.87
N ALA A 232 -7.79 -1.97 24.84
CA ALA A 232 -8.37 -2.28 26.15
C ALA A 232 -8.78 -1.04 26.97
N LEU A 233 -8.37 0.16 26.57
CA LEU A 233 -8.84 1.42 27.17
C LEU A 233 -10.16 1.91 26.57
N LEU A 234 -10.60 1.31 25.47
CA LEU A 234 -11.86 1.64 24.82
C LEU A 234 -13.00 0.83 25.45
N PRO A 235 -14.22 1.37 25.53
CA PRO A 235 -15.35 0.59 26.01
C PRO A 235 -15.70 -0.54 25.01
N ASP A 236 -16.03 -1.72 25.53
CA ASP A 236 -16.61 -2.79 24.73
C ASP A 236 -17.94 -2.36 24.11
N GLY A 237 -18.22 -2.83 22.91
CA GLY A 237 -19.48 -2.57 22.26
C GLY A 237 -19.47 -2.82 20.75
N VAL A 238 -20.66 -2.73 20.17
CA VAL A 238 -20.88 -2.86 18.72
C VAL A 238 -21.49 -1.57 18.22
N HIS A 239 -20.87 -0.98 17.23
CA HIS A 239 -21.32 0.25 16.59
C HIS A 239 -21.37 0.07 15.08
N ALA A 240 -22.39 0.61 14.45
CA ALA A 240 -22.58 0.52 13.01
C ALA A 240 -22.82 1.89 12.40
N PHE A 241 -22.37 2.05 11.18
CA PHE A 241 -22.61 3.24 10.38
C PHE A 241 -22.70 2.86 8.90
N THR A 242 -23.47 3.60 8.14
CA THR A 242 -23.52 3.46 6.68
C THR A 242 -23.27 4.81 6.06
N ASP A 243 -22.27 4.88 5.23
CA ASP A 243 -21.95 6.02 4.39
C ASP A 243 -22.29 5.69 2.92
N TYR A 244 -22.26 6.68 2.05
CA TYR A 244 -22.66 6.54 0.66
C TYR A 244 -21.72 7.31 -0.25
N ILE A 245 -21.54 6.81 -1.47
CA ILE A 245 -21.17 7.64 -2.60
C ILE A 245 -22.43 7.90 -3.45
N ASP A 246 -22.47 9.01 -4.15
CA ASP A 246 -23.66 9.50 -4.86
C ASP A 246 -24.12 8.55 -6.01
N GLY A 247 -23.23 7.65 -6.42
CA GLY A 247 -23.48 6.70 -7.51
C GLY A 247 -22.63 6.97 -8.73
N VAL A 248 -22.92 6.24 -9.81
CA VAL A 248 -22.18 6.28 -11.07
C VAL A 248 -23.13 6.33 -12.27
N GLY A 249 -22.69 6.90 -13.40
CA GLY A 249 -23.49 6.97 -14.62
C GLY A 249 -24.43 8.16 -14.69
N ASP A 250 -25.36 8.12 -15.67
CA ASP A 250 -26.28 9.24 -15.98
C ASP A 250 -27.52 9.27 -15.07
N ASP A 251 -27.87 8.16 -14.45
CA ASP A 251 -28.95 8.04 -13.46
C ASP A 251 -28.39 7.37 -12.20
N PRO A 252 -27.65 8.15 -11.39
CA PRO A 252 -26.88 7.61 -10.29
C PRO A 252 -27.77 7.21 -9.11
N GLU A 253 -27.60 5.98 -8.64
CA GLU A 253 -28.17 5.49 -7.39
C GLU A 253 -27.10 5.45 -6.31
N PRO A 254 -27.40 5.89 -5.06
CA PRO A 254 -26.45 5.87 -3.97
C PRO A 254 -25.88 4.46 -3.72
N ILE A 255 -24.57 4.36 -3.59
CA ILE A 255 -23.88 3.10 -3.30
C ILE A 255 -23.52 3.06 -1.81
N PRO A 256 -24.21 2.22 -1.00
CA PRO A 256 -23.97 2.15 0.43
C PRO A 256 -22.66 1.41 0.76
N ILE A 257 -21.93 1.96 1.72
CA ILE A 257 -20.79 1.36 2.39
C ILE A 257 -21.18 1.18 3.85
N SER A 258 -21.56 -0.03 4.22
CA SER A 258 -21.95 -0.37 5.58
C SER A 258 -20.77 -0.91 6.35
N VAL A 259 -20.59 -0.45 7.59
CA VAL A 259 -19.55 -0.93 8.50
C VAL A 259 -20.12 -1.19 9.87
N ARG A 260 -19.73 -2.30 10.47
CA ARG A 260 -19.93 -2.65 11.88
C ARG A 260 -18.58 -2.78 12.55
N VAL A 261 -18.35 -1.99 13.57
CA VAL A 261 -17.13 -2.06 14.41
C VAL A 261 -17.50 -2.67 15.74
N GLU A 262 -16.85 -3.76 16.10
CA GLU A 262 -17.00 -4.44 17.40
C GLU A 262 -15.68 -4.35 18.16
N ILE A 263 -15.72 -3.78 19.36
CA ILE A 263 -14.60 -3.74 20.30
C ILE A 263 -14.91 -4.72 21.42
N SER A 264 -14.01 -5.67 21.64
CA SER A 264 -14.12 -6.71 22.67
C SER A 264 -12.78 -6.91 23.35
N GLY A 265 -12.65 -6.40 24.56
CA GLY A 265 -11.43 -6.44 25.35
C GLY A 265 -10.28 -5.68 24.67
N ASP A 266 -9.33 -6.40 24.12
CA ASP A 266 -8.14 -5.85 23.48
C ASP A 266 -8.09 -6.10 21.95
N GLU A 267 -9.24 -6.42 21.34
CA GLU A 267 -9.40 -6.71 19.91
C GLU A 267 -10.51 -5.87 19.29
N VAL A 268 -10.36 -5.64 17.99
CA VAL A 268 -11.35 -4.95 17.15
C VAL A 268 -11.69 -5.82 15.95
N LEU A 269 -12.99 -5.97 15.66
CA LEU A 269 -13.50 -6.50 14.39
C LEU A 269 -14.15 -5.37 13.60
N ILE A 270 -13.77 -5.22 12.34
CA ILE A 270 -14.37 -4.31 11.36
C ILE A 270 -15.00 -5.18 10.29
N ASP A 271 -16.33 -5.14 10.20
CA ASP A 271 -17.13 -6.01 9.34
C ASP A 271 -17.94 -5.15 8.36
N PHE A 272 -17.81 -5.46 7.08
CA PHE A 272 -18.47 -4.75 5.98
C PHE A 272 -19.70 -5.49 5.43
N GLU A 273 -20.28 -6.41 6.16
CA GLU A 273 -21.54 -7.06 5.78
C GLU A 273 -22.64 -6.02 5.53
N GLY A 274 -23.38 -6.17 4.42
CA GLY A 274 -24.41 -5.21 4.00
C GLY A 274 -23.89 -4.06 3.11
N THR A 275 -22.60 -4.03 2.79
CA THR A 275 -22.05 -3.12 1.76
C THR A 275 -22.52 -3.53 0.36
N SER A 276 -22.71 -2.54 -0.52
CA SER A 276 -23.13 -2.74 -1.91
C SER A 276 -22.32 -3.80 -2.66
N PRO A 277 -22.94 -4.62 -3.50
CA PRO A 277 -22.22 -5.41 -4.49
C PRO A 277 -21.31 -4.53 -5.35
N GLN A 278 -20.25 -5.13 -5.93
CA GLN A 278 -19.40 -4.43 -6.89
C GLN A 278 -20.21 -3.87 -8.07
N VAL A 279 -19.75 -2.76 -8.63
CA VAL A 279 -20.44 -2.03 -9.70
C VAL A 279 -19.64 -2.06 -11.01
N GLU A 280 -20.32 -1.88 -12.14
CA GLU A 280 -19.72 -1.77 -13.47
C GLU A 280 -19.15 -0.34 -13.69
N ALA A 281 -18.27 0.06 -12.81
CA ALA A 281 -17.53 1.33 -12.86
C ALA A 281 -16.22 1.20 -12.11
N SER A 282 -15.27 2.10 -12.34
CA SER A 282 -13.91 1.98 -11.78
C SER A 282 -13.77 2.41 -10.32
N VAL A 283 -14.87 2.60 -9.62
CA VAL A 283 -14.86 3.03 -8.21
C VAL A 283 -14.68 1.90 -7.20
N ASN A 284 -14.77 0.63 -7.64
CA ASN A 284 -14.57 -0.51 -6.73
C ASN A 284 -13.22 -0.44 -6.04
N CYS A 285 -13.18 -0.75 -4.76
CA CYS A 285 -12.00 -0.63 -3.92
C CYS A 285 -11.42 -2.01 -3.58
N PRO A 286 -10.26 -2.38 -4.14
CA PRO A 286 -9.60 -3.64 -3.79
C PRO A 286 -9.27 -3.70 -2.31
N VAL A 287 -9.33 -4.90 -1.75
CA VAL A 287 -9.24 -5.16 -0.31
C VAL A 287 -7.96 -4.62 0.35
N GLY A 288 -6.87 -4.50 -0.40
CA GLY A 288 -5.62 -3.93 0.11
C GLY A 288 -5.77 -2.47 0.57
N MET A 289 -6.54 -1.65 -0.17
CA MET A 289 -6.82 -0.28 0.24
C MET A 289 -7.83 -0.23 1.41
N VAL A 290 -8.80 -1.12 1.43
CA VAL A 290 -9.75 -1.23 2.54
C VAL A 290 -9.01 -1.57 3.84
N TYR A 291 -8.06 -2.51 3.80
CA TYR A 291 -7.20 -2.83 4.94
C TYR A 291 -6.39 -1.62 5.41
N ALA A 292 -5.81 -0.87 4.47
CA ALA A 292 -5.08 0.36 4.81
C ALA A 292 -5.99 1.38 5.52
N ALA A 293 -7.19 1.62 4.99
CA ALA A 293 -8.18 2.53 5.60
C ALA A 293 -8.57 2.07 7.01
N CYS A 294 -8.81 0.78 7.22
CA CYS A 294 -9.11 0.20 8.55
C CYS A 294 -7.96 0.41 9.54
N TYR A 295 -6.73 0.07 9.15
CA TYR A 295 -5.55 0.25 9.99
C TYR A 295 -5.31 1.72 10.32
N CYS A 296 -5.46 2.62 9.35
CA CYS A 296 -5.36 4.06 9.56
C CYS A 296 -6.42 4.57 10.54
N ALA A 297 -7.68 4.12 10.40
CA ALA A 297 -8.77 4.53 11.27
C ALA A 297 -8.51 4.13 12.73
N ILE A 298 -8.15 2.87 12.97
CA ILE A 298 -7.84 2.41 14.33
C ILE A 298 -6.58 3.10 14.87
N ARG A 299 -5.54 3.25 14.03
CA ARG A 299 -4.31 3.95 14.42
C ARG A 299 -4.57 5.41 14.79
N GLY A 300 -5.53 6.08 14.13
CA GLY A 300 -5.91 7.47 14.37
C GLY A 300 -6.61 7.70 15.71
N ILE A 301 -7.31 6.70 16.26
CA ILE A 301 -8.02 6.82 17.55
C ILE A 301 -7.19 6.40 18.76
N VAL A 302 -6.07 5.71 18.61
CA VAL A 302 -5.17 5.34 19.70
C VAL A 302 -4.15 6.45 19.95
N ARG A 303 -3.69 6.57 21.22
CA ARG A 303 -2.80 7.66 21.65
C ARG A 303 -1.33 7.25 21.77
N GLY A 304 -1.05 5.95 21.85
CA GLY A 304 0.29 5.43 22.07
C GLY A 304 1.20 5.60 20.84
N GLU A 305 2.49 5.88 21.08
CA GLU A 305 3.53 5.84 20.05
C GLU A 305 3.91 4.38 19.73
N ILE A 306 3.02 3.68 19.02
CA ILE A 306 3.21 2.27 18.66
C ILE A 306 4.18 2.18 17.47
N PRO A 307 5.16 1.26 17.47
CA PRO A 307 6.04 1.05 16.33
C PRO A 307 5.26 0.80 15.02
N ASN A 308 5.70 1.40 13.92
CA ASN A 308 5.05 1.26 12.63
C ASN A 308 5.51 -0.02 11.92
N CYS A 309 5.11 -1.17 12.46
CA CYS A 309 5.37 -2.50 11.93
C CYS A 309 4.08 -3.35 11.99
N GLU A 310 4.07 -4.49 11.31
CA GLU A 310 2.85 -5.32 11.16
C GLU A 310 2.24 -5.79 12.50
N GLY A 311 3.04 -5.87 13.56
CA GLY A 311 2.58 -6.29 14.88
C GLY A 311 1.38 -5.49 15.41
N TYR A 312 1.27 -4.19 15.11
CA TYR A 312 0.12 -3.41 15.58
C TYR A 312 -1.20 -3.81 14.88
N MET A 313 -1.12 -4.47 13.73
CA MET A 313 -2.29 -4.89 12.95
C MET A 313 -2.93 -6.17 13.52
N VAL A 314 -2.20 -6.97 14.27
CA VAL A 314 -2.61 -8.30 14.77
C VAL A 314 -3.96 -8.28 15.52
N PRO A 315 -4.25 -7.34 16.44
CA PRO A 315 -5.54 -7.31 17.13
C PRO A 315 -6.70 -6.69 16.32
N ILE A 316 -6.46 -6.33 15.05
CA ILE A 316 -7.45 -5.71 14.18
C ILE A 316 -7.88 -6.73 13.11
N ARG A 317 -9.09 -7.27 13.27
CA ARG A 317 -9.69 -8.20 12.30
C ARG A 317 -10.59 -7.42 11.34
N ILE A 318 -10.54 -7.78 10.06
CA ILE A 318 -11.28 -7.11 9.01
C ILE A 318 -11.99 -8.18 8.17
N ASP A 319 -13.31 -8.08 8.09
CA ASP A 319 -14.15 -8.92 7.25
C ASP A 319 -14.79 -8.07 6.15
N ALA A 320 -14.34 -8.29 4.91
CA ALA A 320 -14.85 -7.61 3.71
C ALA A 320 -15.37 -8.68 2.73
N PRO A 321 -16.69 -8.81 2.57
CA PRO A 321 -17.28 -9.84 1.72
C PRO A 321 -16.85 -9.70 0.26
N ALA A 322 -16.43 -10.81 -0.35
CA ALA A 322 -16.03 -10.83 -1.76
C ALA A 322 -17.20 -10.50 -2.69
N GLY A 323 -16.92 -9.80 -3.78
CA GLY A 323 -17.93 -9.36 -4.74
C GLY A 323 -18.66 -8.08 -4.35
N THR A 324 -18.18 -7.38 -3.32
CA THR A 324 -18.67 -6.06 -2.91
C THR A 324 -17.76 -4.93 -3.41
N VAL A 325 -18.23 -3.68 -3.32
CA VAL A 325 -17.41 -2.51 -3.70
C VAL A 325 -16.17 -2.32 -2.82
N VAL A 326 -16.07 -3.00 -1.67
CA VAL A 326 -14.91 -2.99 -0.76
C VAL A 326 -14.02 -4.23 -0.87
N ASN A 327 -14.44 -5.22 -1.65
CA ASN A 327 -13.64 -6.41 -1.98
C ASN A 327 -14.12 -6.98 -3.34
N PRO A 328 -13.90 -6.23 -4.43
CA PRO A 328 -14.35 -6.65 -5.75
C PRO A 328 -13.59 -7.89 -6.23
N VAL A 329 -14.21 -8.60 -7.16
CA VAL A 329 -13.61 -9.73 -7.87
C VAL A 329 -13.52 -9.43 -9.36
N LEU A 330 -12.61 -10.09 -10.06
CA LEU A 330 -12.45 -9.95 -11.51
C LEU A 330 -13.79 -10.11 -12.22
N PRO A 331 -14.06 -9.31 -13.28
CA PRO A 331 -13.14 -8.36 -13.92
C PRO A 331 -13.32 -6.90 -13.48
N ALA A 332 -13.89 -6.63 -12.29
CA ALA A 332 -14.28 -5.29 -11.88
C ALA A 332 -13.15 -4.25 -12.06
N ALA A 333 -13.51 -3.08 -12.57
CA ALA A 333 -12.61 -1.93 -12.68
C ALA A 333 -12.40 -1.26 -11.30
N CYS A 334 -11.20 -0.73 -11.05
CA CYS A 334 -10.81 -0.19 -9.74
C CYS A 334 -9.89 1.05 -9.81
N GLY A 335 -9.72 1.66 -10.98
CA GLY A 335 -8.82 2.78 -11.18
C GLY A 335 -9.09 3.98 -10.28
N ALA A 336 -10.37 4.29 -10.05
CA ALA A 336 -10.84 5.35 -9.16
C ALA A 336 -11.20 4.87 -7.73
N ARG A 337 -10.57 3.79 -7.27
CA ARG A 337 -10.80 3.13 -5.98
C ARG A 337 -10.82 4.08 -4.77
N GLY A 338 -10.13 5.22 -4.89
CA GLY A 338 -10.05 6.22 -3.83
C GLY A 338 -11.42 6.72 -3.38
N VAL A 339 -12.38 6.82 -4.29
CA VAL A 339 -13.75 7.27 -3.97
C VAL A 339 -14.39 6.40 -2.89
N ILE A 340 -14.28 5.06 -3.01
CA ILE A 340 -14.75 4.14 -1.96
C ILE A 340 -13.77 4.10 -0.78
N GLY A 341 -12.47 4.04 -1.03
CA GLY A 341 -11.46 3.84 0.01
C GLY A 341 -11.46 4.95 1.09
N TYR A 342 -11.64 6.20 0.70
CA TYR A 342 -11.77 7.32 1.66
C TYR A 342 -13.10 7.26 2.41
N ARG A 343 -14.20 6.89 1.75
CA ARG A 343 -15.48 6.69 2.43
C ARG A 343 -15.44 5.53 3.42
N VAL A 344 -14.67 4.49 3.17
CA VAL A 344 -14.42 3.40 4.14
C VAL A 344 -13.85 3.96 5.44
N TYR A 345 -12.84 4.84 5.34
CA TYR A 345 -12.27 5.51 6.52
C TYR A 345 -13.33 6.33 7.27
N ASP A 346 -14.09 7.17 6.56
CA ASP A 346 -15.13 8.01 7.14
C ASP A 346 -16.25 7.18 7.76
N ALA A 347 -16.66 6.07 7.13
CA ALA A 347 -17.66 5.17 7.67
C ALA A 347 -17.21 4.53 9.00
N ILE A 348 -15.93 4.11 9.09
CA ILE A 348 -15.36 3.59 10.33
C ILE A 348 -15.33 4.68 11.41
N MET A 349 -14.93 5.91 11.07
CA MET A 349 -14.96 7.04 12.01
C MET A 349 -16.38 7.35 12.46
N GLY A 350 -17.37 7.27 11.55
CA GLY A 350 -18.80 7.41 11.89
C GLY A 350 -19.28 6.36 12.89
N ALA A 351 -18.88 5.09 12.71
CA ALA A 351 -19.18 4.02 13.68
C ALA A 351 -18.49 4.22 15.03
N LEU A 352 -17.28 4.79 15.05
CA LEU A 352 -16.51 5.06 16.27
C LEU A 352 -16.90 6.36 16.99
N ALA A 353 -17.59 7.28 16.32
CA ALA A 353 -17.94 8.61 16.87
C ALA A 353 -18.72 8.55 18.20
N PRO A 354 -19.69 7.64 18.42
CA PRO A 354 -20.36 7.53 19.72
C PRO A 354 -19.43 7.06 20.85
N LEU A 355 -18.37 6.33 20.50
CA LEU A 355 -17.47 5.71 21.43
C LEU A 355 -16.32 6.62 21.86
N VAL A 356 -15.73 7.32 20.89
CA VAL A 356 -14.54 8.17 21.06
C VAL A 356 -14.72 9.54 20.43
N PRO A 357 -15.75 10.31 20.81
CA PRO A 357 -16.12 11.57 20.14
C PRO A 357 -14.99 12.59 20.07
N ASP A 358 -14.06 12.54 21.02
CA ASP A 358 -12.92 13.46 21.10
C ASP A 358 -11.74 13.04 20.21
N ARG A 359 -11.84 11.92 19.51
CA ARG A 359 -10.75 11.34 18.69
C ARG A 359 -11.11 11.15 17.23
N VAL A 360 -12.39 11.29 16.88
CA VAL A 360 -12.84 11.21 15.49
C VAL A 360 -12.80 12.59 14.84
N LEU A 361 -12.43 12.60 13.58
CA LEU A 361 -12.47 13.79 12.75
C LEU A 361 -13.84 13.92 12.07
N ALA A 362 -14.20 15.14 11.67
CA ALA A 362 -15.31 15.33 10.75
C ALA A 362 -15.01 14.61 9.43
N ALA A 363 -16.08 14.12 8.77
CA ALA A 363 -15.94 13.53 7.45
C ALA A 363 -15.34 14.54 6.46
N GLY A 364 -14.43 14.07 5.63
CA GLY A 364 -13.82 14.86 4.55
C GLY A 364 -14.73 14.95 3.31
N GLU A 365 -14.18 15.48 2.21
CA GLU A 365 -14.85 15.50 0.91
C GLU A 365 -15.06 14.11 0.27
N GLY A 366 -14.41 13.09 0.83
CA GLY A 366 -14.55 11.70 0.41
C GLY A 366 -13.60 11.25 -0.67
N GLY A 367 -12.52 11.96 -0.89
CA GLY A 367 -11.47 11.53 -1.80
C GLY A 367 -10.49 12.64 -2.15
N PRO A 368 -9.32 12.30 -2.70
CA PRO A 368 -8.45 13.29 -3.31
C PRO A 368 -9.10 13.76 -4.61
N THR A 369 -9.22 15.05 -4.79
CA THR A 369 -9.58 15.61 -6.10
C THR A 369 -8.42 15.36 -7.05
N LEU A 370 -8.67 14.61 -8.09
CA LEU A 370 -7.67 14.23 -9.07
C LEU A 370 -8.08 14.75 -10.45
N ILE A 371 -7.15 15.44 -11.11
CA ILE A 371 -7.31 15.86 -12.49
C ILE A 371 -6.27 15.14 -13.35
N ALA A 372 -6.74 14.30 -14.26
CA ALA A 372 -5.89 13.66 -15.25
C ALA A 372 -6.26 14.21 -16.63
N TRP A 373 -5.27 14.64 -17.39
CA TRP A 373 -5.47 15.03 -18.78
C TRP A 373 -4.33 14.57 -19.66
N GLY A 374 -4.62 14.39 -20.93
CA GLY A 374 -3.63 13.98 -21.91
C GLY A 374 -4.12 14.22 -23.32
N GLY A 375 -3.23 13.96 -24.26
CA GLY A 375 -3.50 14.18 -25.67
C GLY A 375 -2.27 13.96 -26.52
N TYR A 376 -2.19 14.73 -27.60
CA TYR A 376 -1.04 14.71 -28.49
C TYR A 376 -0.56 16.14 -28.72
N GLN A 377 0.72 16.37 -28.50
CA GLN A 377 1.40 17.59 -28.94
C GLN A 377 2.11 17.33 -30.27
N ARG A 378 2.35 18.38 -31.03
CA ARG A 378 3.18 18.29 -32.24
C ARG A 378 4.64 18.37 -31.86
N GLY A 379 5.42 17.37 -32.30
CA GLY A 379 6.87 17.38 -32.23
C GLY A 379 7.49 18.28 -33.33
N TYR A 380 8.82 18.36 -33.31
CA TYR A 380 9.58 19.23 -34.22
C TYR A 380 9.36 18.86 -35.71
N ASP A 381 9.22 17.56 -36.00
CA ASP A 381 8.99 17.02 -37.34
C ASP A 381 7.50 16.74 -37.65
N ASP A 382 6.60 17.50 -37.00
CA ASP A 382 5.13 17.36 -37.14
C ASP A 382 4.60 15.98 -36.62
N GLU A 383 5.42 15.21 -35.94
CA GLU A 383 5.02 13.94 -35.32
C GLU A 383 4.05 14.19 -34.18
N ARG A 384 3.14 13.22 -33.93
CA ARG A 384 2.20 13.26 -32.81
C ARG A 384 2.83 12.59 -31.59
N ILE A 385 3.29 13.39 -30.64
CA ILE A 385 3.87 12.91 -29.40
C ILE A 385 2.76 12.82 -28.35
N PRO A 386 2.43 11.64 -27.82
CA PRO A 386 1.46 11.52 -26.76
C PRO A 386 1.98 12.16 -25.46
N PHE A 387 1.10 12.80 -24.73
CA PHE A 387 1.38 13.26 -23.38
C PHE A 387 0.21 12.97 -22.47
N GLY A 388 0.48 12.83 -21.19
CA GLY A 388 -0.52 12.74 -20.15
C GLY A 388 0.07 13.25 -18.84
N THR A 389 -0.74 13.78 -17.99
CA THR A 389 -0.36 14.16 -16.61
C THR A 389 -1.53 13.92 -15.69
N THR A 390 -1.19 13.63 -14.44
CA THR A 390 -2.14 13.46 -13.36
C THR A 390 -1.71 14.42 -12.26
N GLU A 391 -2.60 15.28 -11.82
CA GLU A 391 -2.39 16.15 -10.67
C GLU A 391 -3.37 15.75 -9.57
N VAL A 392 -2.82 15.49 -8.39
CA VAL A 392 -3.60 15.16 -7.20
C VAL A 392 -3.70 16.43 -6.37
N LEU A 393 -4.91 16.91 -6.18
CA LEU A 393 -5.23 17.94 -5.21
C LEU A 393 -5.68 17.20 -3.95
N VAL A 394 -4.84 17.21 -2.92
CA VAL A 394 -5.22 16.65 -1.62
C VAL A 394 -6.13 17.67 -0.97
N GLY A 395 -7.43 17.37 -0.88
CA GLY A 395 -8.37 18.12 -0.06
C GLY A 395 -8.00 17.94 1.41
N THR A 396 -8.04 19.02 2.17
CA THR A 396 -7.83 19.02 3.63
C THR A 396 -9.15 18.86 4.34
#